data_508a4ba516b59f3f239d2d47fe63e74f
#
_entry.id   508a4ba516b59f3f239d2d47fe63e74f
#
_cell.length_a   1.000
_cell.length_b   1.000
_cell.length_c   1.000
_cell.angle_alpha   90.00
_cell.angle_beta   90.00
_cell.angle_gamma   90.00
#
_symmetry.space_group_name_H-M   'P 1'
#
loop_
_entity.id
_entity.type
_entity.pdbx_description
1 polymer ?
#
loop_
_entity_poly.entity_id
_entity_poly.type
_entity_poly.pdbx_seq_one_letter_code
_entity_poly.pdbx_strand_id
1 'polypeptide(L)'
;YGVYSTVRWLETLRKYAAMFGLDQTSGIEISELEPEMSTEDPERSAMGQGTNRYSNVQLSRYVAALANRGTVFDLSLLDKRTSSEGELIEDYSPKVAGHIEIQDSTWDAVQQGMYNVIYEGSSRRIFRDLEVEIAGKTGTAQEVKTRGNHAFFISYGPYTNPDICVTTNIPYGYSSANAASLAKNVYRFYYGYTDLEYIMDHGALGVSGVTIGD
;
A
#
# COMPACT_ATOMS: atom_id res chain seq x y z
N TYR A 1 20.62 24.33 16.88
CA TYR A 1 20.26 23.85 15.51
C TYR A 1 19.32 22.61 15.54
N GLY A 2 19.40 21.69 16.54
CA GLY A 2 18.71 20.42 16.53
C GLY A 2 17.17 20.47 16.68
N VAL A 3 16.65 21.14 17.68
CA VAL A 3 15.21 21.06 18.04
C VAL A 3 14.31 21.76 17.01
N TYR A 4 14.72 22.92 16.50
CA TYR A 4 13.92 23.67 15.52
C TYR A 4 13.85 22.95 14.15
N SER A 5 14.90 22.24 13.76
CA SER A 5 14.91 21.44 12.54
C SER A 5 14.00 20.20 12.66
N THR A 6 14.01 19.51 13.81
CA THR A 6 13.19 18.33 14.08
C THR A 6 11.70 18.63 13.95
N VAL A 7 11.21 19.69 14.60
CA VAL A 7 9.79 20.10 14.51
C VAL A 7 9.40 20.41 13.07
N ARG A 8 10.20 21.19 12.35
CA ARG A 8 9.91 21.56 10.95
C ARG A 8 9.87 20.34 10.02
N TRP A 9 10.73 19.34 10.22
CA TRP A 9 10.73 18.11 9.42
C TRP A 9 9.49 17.29 9.66
N LEU A 10 9.07 17.12 10.91
CA LEU A 10 7.85 16.40 11.26
C LEU A 10 6.59 17.12 10.74
N GLU A 11 6.53 18.44 10.86
CA GLU A 11 5.43 19.23 10.29
C GLU A 11 5.34 19.07 8.78
N THR A 12 6.48 19.08 8.08
CA THR A 12 6.52 18.86 6.63
C THR A 12 6.06 17.45 6.26
N LEU A 13 6.56 16.43 6.96
CA LEU A 13 6.13 15.04 6.75
C LEU A 13 4.62 14.87 6.93
N ARG A 14 4.10 15.40 8.05
CA ARG A 14 2.66 15.36 8.37
C ARG A 14 1.82 16.11 7.35
N LYS A 15 2.28 17.27 6.89
CA LYS A 15 1.61 18.03 5.83
C LYS A 15 1.44 17.18 4.57
N TYR A 16 2.51 16.55 4.09
CA TYR A 16 2.41 15.71 2.91
C TYR A 16 1.61 14.42 3.15
N ALA A 17 1.75 13.79 4.31
CA ALA A 17 0.93 12.63 4.68
C ALA A 17 -0.58 12.97 4.67
N ALA A 18 -0.96 14.12 5.22
CA ALA A 18 -2.34 14.62 5.21
C ALA A 18 -2.87 14.86 3.79
N MET A 19 -2.04 15.34 2.85
CA MET A 19 -2.45 15.50 1.45
C MET A 19 -2.89 14.17 0.83
N PHE A 20 -2.29 13.05 1.26
CA PHE A 20 -2.68 11.70 0.83
C PHE A 20 -3.79 11.08 1.68
N GLY A 21 -4.39 11.83 2.59
CA GLY A 21 -5.47 11.37 3.46
C GLY A 21 -5.02 10.44 4.58
N LEU A 22 -3.71 10.44 4.95
CA LEU A 22 -3.17 9.64 6.04
C LEU A 22 -3.37 10.27 7.42
N ASP A 23 -4.12 11.35 7.53
CA ASP A 23 -4.53 12.03 8.77
C ASP A 23 -5.97 11.74 9.18
N GLN A 24 -6.69 10.92 8.41
CA GLN A 24 -8.09 10.60 8.63
C GLN A 24 -8.41 9.17 8.17
N THR A 25 -9.53 8.63 8.62
CA THR A 25 -10.05 7.33 8.19
C THR A 25 -10.33 7.31 6.69
N SER A 26 -10.39 6.12 6.09
CA SER A 26 -10.50 5.97 4.63
C SER A 26 -11.91 6.23 4.08
N GLY A 27 -12.93 6.24 4.94
CA GLY A 27 -14.32 6.43 4.57
C GLY A 27 -15.13 5.16 4.38
N ILE A 28 -14.53 3.96 4.54
CA ILE A 28 -15.27 2.69 4.44
C ILE A 28 -16.35 2.58 5.51
N GLU A 29 -17.40 1.81 5.22
CA GLU A 29 -18.61 1.69 6.06
C GLU A 29 -18.44 0.80 7.29
N ILE A 30 -17.30 0.17 7.48
CA ILE A 30 -16.96 -0.62 8.67
C ILE A 30 -16.07 0.17 9.61
N SER A 31 -16.02 -0.26 10.88
CA SER A 31 -15.17 0.38 11.89
C SER A 31 -13.70 0.34 11.49
N GLU A 32 -13.06 1.48 11.52
CA GLU A 32 -11.65 1.69 11.20
C GLU A 32 -10.97 2.41 12.37
N LEU A 33 -9.70 2.05 12.63
CA LEU A 33 -8.90 2.77 13.61
C LEU A 33 -8.45 4.11 13.05
N GLU A 34 -8.48 5.15 13.90
CA GLU A 34 -7.92 6.45 13.54
C GLU A 34 -6.44 6.32 13.21
N PRO A 35 -5.97 6.94 12.13
CA PRO A 35 -4.56 6.93 11.78
C PRO A 35 -3.74 7.77 12.77
N GLU A 36 -2.51 7.36 13.00
CA GLU A 36 -1.57 8.09 13.83
C GLU A 36 -0.34 8.47 13.00
N MET A 37 -0.17 9.78 12.76
CA MET A 37 1.02 10.31 12.14
C MET A 37 2.10 10.58 13.19
N SER A 38 3.33 10.18 12.90
CA SER A 38 4.45 10.30 13.82
C SER A 38 4.65 11.74 14.33
N THR A 39 4.94 11.82 15.62
CA THR A 39 5.20 13.08 16.33
C THR A 39 6.63 13.21 16.81
N GLU A 40 7.45 12.20 16.59
CA GLU A 40 8.84 12.14 17.06
C GLU A 40 9.76 11.46 16.04
N ASP A 41 11.06 11.55 16.23
CA ASP A 41 12.10 10.89 15.44
C ASP A 41 11.90 11.09 13.92
N PRO A 42 12.16 12.28 13.38
CA PRO A 42 11.85 12.60 11.98
C PRO A 42 12.61 11.73 10.98
N GLU A 43 13.82 11.31 11.28
CA GLU A 43 14.63 10.48 10.41
C GLU A 43 13.99 9.08 10.26
N ARG A 44 13.60 8.46 11.36
CA ARG A 44 12.92 7.16 11.35
C ARG A 44 11.52 7.27 10.76
N SER A 45 10.80 8.33 11.09
CA SER A 45 9.45 8.58 10.56
C SER A 45 9.44 8.75 9.05
N ALA A 46 10.46 9.40 8.48
CA ALA A 46 10.61 9.54 7.02
C ALA A 46 10.86 8.21 6.30
N MET A 47 11.38 7.20 7.01
CA MET A 47 11.56 5.84 6.48
C MET A 47 10.33 4.95 6.72
N GLY A 48 9.22 5.49 7.26
CA GLY A 48 8.04 4.72 7.61
C GLY A 48 8.14 3.97 8.94
N GLN A 49 9.15 4.27 9.74
CA GLN A 49 9.31 3.83 11.14
C GLN A 49 8.72 4.89 12.10
N GLY A 50 9.16 4.92 13.34
CA GLY A 50 8.67 5.88 14.34
C GLY A 50 7.32 5.44 14.90
N THR A 51 6.47 6.41 15.22
CA THR A 51 5.14 6.17 15.82
C THR A 51 4.00 6.18 14.81
N ASN A 52 4.29 6.13 13.51
CA ASN A 52 3.25 6.03 12.47
C ASN A 52 2.42 4.74 12.64
N ARG A 53 1.09 4.88 12.57
CA ARG A 53 0.14 3.75 12.58
C ARG A 53 -0.95 3.97 11.55
N TYR A 54 -1.03 3.08 10.59
CA TYR A 54 -2.01 3.11 9.51
C TYR A 54 -2.63 1.74 9.33
N SER A 55 -3.93 1.70 9.03
CA SER A 55 -4.59 0.48 8.59
C SER A 55 -4.20 0.15 7.14
N ASN A 56 -4.36 -1.11 6.75
CA ASN A 56 -4.11 -1.51 5.36
C ASN A 56 -5.00 -0.76 4.37
N VAL A 57 -6.22 -0.43 4.76
CA VAL A 57 -7.14 0.29 3.89
C VAL A 57 -6.72 1.75 3.71
N GLN A 58 -6.19 2.41 4.73
CA GLN A 58 -5.58 3.75 4.60
C GLN A 58 -4.36 3.72 3.67
N LEU A 59 -3.52 2.69 3.77
CA LEU A 59 -2.40 2.51 2.84
C LEU A 59 -2.89 2.21 1.42
N SER A 60 -3.99 1.48 1.23
CA SER A 60 -4.58 1.25 -0.09
C SER A 60 -5.08 2.56 -0.71
N ARG A 61 -5.73 3.43 0.09
CA ARG A 61 -6.13 4.78 -0.33
C ARG A 61 -4.93 5.61 -0.78
N TYR A 62 -3.84 5.59 0.00
CA TYR A 62 -2.58 6.25 -0.33
C TYR A 62 -2.01 5.75 -1.66
N VAL A 63 -1.96 4.43 -1.86
CA VAL A 63 -1.46 3.83 -3.11
C VAL A 63 -2.33 4.17 -4.30
N ALA A 64 -3.66 4.20 -4.13
CA ALA A 64 -4.58 4.62 -5.18
C ALA A 64 -4.31 6.06 -5.62
N ALA A 65 -4.04 6.96 -4.67
CA ALA A 65 -3.67 8.35 -4.97
C ALA A 65 -2.31 8.47 -5.68
N LEU A 66 -1.34 7.58 -5.37
CA LEU A 66 -0.08 7.50 -6.13
C LEU A 66 -0.30 6.99 -7.55
N ALA A 67 -1.12 5.96 -7.72
CA ALA A 67 -1.40 5.34 -9.00
C ALA A 67 -2.09 6.30 -9.98
N ASN A 68 -3.07 7.06 -9.49
CA ASN A 68 -3.88 7.98 -10.30
C ASN A 68 -3.35 9.42 -10.34
N ARG A 69 -2.13 9.67 -9.83
CA ARG A 69 -1.44 10.96 -9.84
C ARG A 69 -2.17 12.06 -9.06
N GLY A 70 -2.69 11.71 -7.88
CA GLY A 70 -3.10 12.67 -6.86
C GLY A 70 -4.58 12.78 -6.56
N THR A 71 -5.46 12.01 -7.19
CA THR A 71 -6.86 11.97 -6.77
C THR A 71 -6.99 11.09 -5.52
N VAL A 72 -7.44 11.68 -4.43
CA VAL A 72 -7.72 10.98 -3.17
C VAL A 72 -9.22 10.71 -3.09
N PHE A 73 -9.61 9.45 -2.94
CA PHE A 73 -11.02 9.05 -2.82
C PHE A 73 -11.39 8.73 -1.37
N ASP A 74 -12.64 8.96 -1.01
CA ASP A 74 -13.27 8.22 0.06
C ASP A 74 -13.56 6.82 -0.44
N LEU A 75 -13.10 5.82 0.31
CA LEU A 75 -13.27 4.44 -0.09
C LEU A 75 -14.64 3.92 0.35
N SER A 76 -15.18 2.95 -0.38
CA SER A 76 -16.43 2.27 -0.07
C SER A 76 -16.27 0.78 -0.31
N LEU A 77 -16.87 -0.05 0.54
CA LEU A 77 -17.05 -1.48 0.32
C LEU A 77 -18.36 -1.77 -0.44
N LEU A 78 -19.21 -0.74 -0.60
CA LEU A 78 -20.47 -0.85 -1.30
C LEU A 78 -20.29 -0.37 -2.75
N ASP A 79 -20.77 -1.19 -3.68
CA ASP A 79 -20.87 -0.86 -5.09
C ASP A 79 -22.27 -0.40 -5.44
N LYS A 80 -23.26 -1.23 -5.12
CA LYS A 80 -24.67 -0.95 -5.39
C LYS A 80 -25.59 -1.73 -4.46
N ARG A 81 -26.80 -1.22 -4.31
CA ARG A 81 -27.92 -1.91 -3.65
C ARG A 81 -29.03 -2.16 -4.67
N THR A 82 -29.48 -3.40 -4.76
CA THR A 82 -30.56 -3.81 -5.65
C THR A 82 -31.75 -4.37 -4.87
N SER A 83 -32.94 -4.36 -5.48
CA SER A 83 -34.13 -5.06 -4.98
C SER A 83 -33.97 -6.59 -5.11
N SER A 84 -34.93 -7.35 -4.56
CA SER A 84 -35.00 -8.79 -4.75
C SER A 84 -35.19 -9.20 -6.22
N GLU A 85 -35.77 -8.31 -7.03
CA GLU A 85 -35.98 -8.49 -8.47
C GLU A 85 -34.79 -8.03 -9.32
N GLY A 86 -33.70 -7.50 -8.68
CA GLY A 86 -32.49 -7.04 -9.36
C GLY A 86 -32.53 -5.58 -9.82
N GLU A 87 -33.58 -4.84 -9.50
CA GLU A 87 -33.66 -3.41 -9.83
C GLU A 87 -32.69 -2.58 -8.98
N LEU A 88 -31.97 -1.64 -9.61
CA LEU A 88 -31.07 -0.75 -8.91
C LEU A 88 -31.84 0.19 -7.96
N ILE A 89 -31.56 0.10 -6.65
CA ILE A 89 -32.11 0.99 -5.63
C ILE A 89 -31.14 2.14 -5.36
N GLU A 90 -29.85 1.87 -5.27
CA GLU A 90 -28.82 2.86 -4.93
C GLU A 90 -27.47 2.45 -5.56
N ASP A 91 -26.79 3.43 -6.10
CA ASP A 91 -25.45 3.32 -6.67
C ASP A 91 -24.46 4.08 -5.77
N TYR A 92 -23.35 3.43 -5.43
CA TYR A 92 -22.31 3.99 -4.58
C TYR A 92 -21.13 4.45 -5.45
N SER A 93 -21.31 5.56 -6.14
CA SER A 93 -20.26 6.16 -6.96
C SER A 93 -19.08 6.62 -6.12
N PRO A 94 -17.84 6.47 -6.60
CA PRO A 94 -16.65 6.94 -5.92
C PRO A 94 -16.73 8.44 -5.60
N LYS A 95 -16.39 8.81 -4.35
CA LYS A 95 -16.35 10.20 -3.90
C LYS A 95 -14.91 10.68 -3.87
N VAL A 96 -14.64 11.82 -4.52
CA VAL A 96 -13.35 12.48 -4.45
C VAL A 96 -13.26 13.28 -3.15
N ALA A 97 -12.32 12.90 -2.28
CA ALA A 97 -12.00 13.61 -1.04
C ALA A 97 -11.04 14.78 -1.27
N GLY A 98 -10.17 14.70 -2.29
CA GLY A 98 -9.23 15.76 -2.59
C GLY A 98 -8.36 15.50 -3.80
N HIS A 99 -7.60 16.52 -4.19
CA HIS A 99 -6.57 16.45 -5.21
C HIS A 99 -5.23 16.94 -4.66
N ILE A 100 -4.16 16.24 -5.01
CA ILE A 100 -2.79 16.57 -4.65
C ILE A 100 -2.14 17.25 -5.83
N GLU A 101 -1.86 18.53 -5.68
CA GLU A 101 -1.18 19.33 -6.71
C GLU A 101 0.33 19.32 -6.47
N ILE A 102 1.06 18.55 -7.25
CA ILE A 102 2.52 18.53 -7.34
C ILE A 102 2.94 18.47 -8.80
N GLN A 103 4.21 18.74 -9.08
CA GLN A 103 4.72 18.72 -10.45
C GLN A 103 4.65 17.33 -11.06
N ASP A 104 4.30 17.25 -12.34
CA ASP A 104 4.25 15.99 -13.11
C ASP A 104 5.56 15.20 -13.02
N SER A 105 6.70 15.89 -13.09
CA SER A 105 8.00 15.26 -12.93
C SER A 105 8.22 14.57 -11.60
N THR A 106 7.52 15.00 -10.53
CA THR A 106 7.55 14.33 -9.23
C THR A 106 6.75 13.04 -9.26
N TRP A 107 5.56 13.05 -9.90
CA TRP A 107 4.77 11.84 -10.12
C TRP A 107 5.57 10.82 -10.95
N ASP A 108 6.16 11.27 -12.06
CA ASP A 108 6.98 10.43 -12.93
C ASP A 108 8.14 9.78 -12.16
N ALA A 109 8.85 10.57 -11.37
CA ALA A 109 9.98 10.06 -10.59
C ALA A 109 9.56 9.02 -9.54
N VAL A 110 8.44 9.26 -8.82
CA VAL A 110 7.94 8.33 -7.80
C VAL A 110 7.43 7.05 -8.45
N GLN A 111 6.60 7.15 -9.49
CA GLN A 111 6.04 5.99 -10.20
C GLN A 111 7.14 5.16 -10.86
N GLN A 112 8.13 5.81 -11.50
CA GLN A 112 9.30 5.13 -12.07
C GLN A 112 10.14 4.44 -10.99
N GLY A 113 10.32 5.08 -9.83
CA GLY A 113 11.01 4.49 -8.69
C GLY A 113 10.30 3.23 -8.18
N MET A 114 8.96 3.25 -8.11
CA MET A 114 8.16 2.07 -7.73
C MET A 114 8.23 0.96 -8.79
N TYR A 115 8.26 1.31 -10.08
CA TYR A 115 8.46 0.36 -11.17
C TYR A 115 9.84 -0.31 -11.07
N ASN A 116 10.89 0.45 -10.83
CA ASN A 116 12.26 -0.06 -10.72
C ASN A 116 12.44 -1.03 -9.54
N VAL A 117 11.71 -0.87 -8.44
CA VAL A 117 11.70 -1.86 -7.34
C VAL A 117 11.30 -3.25 -7.84
N ILE A 118 10.36 -3.31 -8.78
CA ILE A 118 9.84 -4.56 -9.34
C ILE A 118 10.79 -5.17 -10.37
N TYR A 119 11.31 -4.36 -11.30
CA TYR A 119 12.01 -4.89 -12.49
C TYR A 119 13.54 -4.84 -12.40
N GLU A 120 14.08 -3.92 -11.59
CA GLU A 120 15.53 -3.73 -11.43
C GLU A 120 15.99 -3.98 -9.99
N GLY A 121 15.06 -3.91 -9.02
CA GLY A 121 15.35 -3.95 -7.59
C GLY A 121 15.17 -5.32 -6.93
N SER A 122 14.95 -5.25 -5.63
CA SER A 122 14.87 -6.41 -4.73
C SER A 122 13.72 -7.38 -5.04
N SER A 123 12.65 -6.89 -5.67
CA SER A 123 11.45 -7.70 -5.96
C SER A 123 11.49 -8.39 -7.33
N ARG A 124 12.51 -8.16 -8.16
CA ARG A 124 12.62 -8.69 -9.52
C ARG A 124 12.42 -10.21 -9.60
N ARG A 125 12.99 -10.96 -8.67
CA ARG A 125 12.87 -12.43 -8.69
C ARG A 125 11.45 -12.91 -8.42
N ILE A 126 10.68 -12.14 -7.65
CA ILE A 126 9.31 -12.48 -7.26
C ILE A 126 8.37 -12.28 -8.44
N PHE A 127 8.51 -11.15 -9.15
CA PHE A 127 7.55 -10.72 -10.18
C PHE A 127 7.96 -11.04 -11.62
N ARG A 128 9.11 -11.70 -11.85
CA ARG A 128 9.66 -11.96 -13.20
C ARG A 128 8.72 -12.71 -14.16
N ASP A 129 7.78 -13.47 -13.61
CA ASP A 129 6.81 -14.32 -14.30
C ASP A 129 5.36 -13.82 -14.08
N LEU A 130 5.18 -12.59 -13.65
CA LEU A 130 3.90 -11.93 -13.62
C LEU A 130 3.66 -11.27 -14.99
N GLU A 131 2.53 -11.59 -15.61
CA GLU A 131 2.19 -11.19 -16.98
C GLU A 131 1.78 -9.72 -17.09
N VAL A 132 1.29 -9.12 -16.00
CA VAL A 132 0.95 -7.70 -15.94
C VAL A 132 2.10 -6.90 -15.35
N GLU A 133 2.41 -5.76 -15.97
CA GLU A 133 3.39 -4.82 -15.41
C GLU A 133 2.79 -4.06 -14.23
N ILE A 134 3.50 -4.05 -13.12
CA ILE A 134 3.08 -3.37 -11.89
C ILE A 134 4.15 -2.42 -11.38
N ALA A 135 3.78 -1.51 -10.50
CA ALA A 135 4.72 -0.74 -9.70
C ALA A 135 4.46 -0.97 -8.21
N GLY A 136 5.49 -0.97 -7.39
CA GLY A 136 5.32 -1.26 -5.98
C GLY A 136 6.50 -0.87 -5.10
N LYS A 137 6.30 -0.95 -3.79
CA LYS A 137 7.32 -0.65 -2.78
C LYS A 137 7.24 -1.67 -1.66
N THR A 138 8.39 -2.24 -1.34
CA THR A 138 8.58 -3.10 -0.17
C THR A 138 8.72 -2.29 1.11
N GLY A 139 8.25 -2.84 2.21
CA GLY A 139 8.44 -2.27 3.55
C GLY A 139 8.72 -3.36 4.56
N THR A 140 9.66 -3.12 5.46
CA THR A 140 9.97 -3.99 6.58
C THR A 140 9.99 -3.12 7.83
N ALA A 141 9.04 -3.35 8.75
CA ALA A 141 8.89 -2.55 9.95
C ALA A 141 9.22 -3.37 11.20
N GLN A 142 10.17 -2.88 12.00
CA GLN A 142 10.53 -3.48 13.27
C GLN A 142 9.73 -2.86 14.42
N GLU A 143 8.88 -3.64 15.05
CA GLU A 143 8.15 -3.22 16.25
C GLU A 143 9.01 -3.46 17.51
N VAL A 144 9.49 -4.68 17.68
CA VAL A 144 10.33 -5.07 18.81
C VAL A 144 11.48 -5.99 18.35
N LYS A 145 12.63 -5.87 19.00
CA LYS A 145 13.85 -6.63 18.63
C LYS A 145 13.75 -8.15 18.83
N THR A 146 12.78 -8.60 19.63
CA THR A 146 12.61 -10.03 20.01
C THR A 146 11.63 -10.79 19.13
N ARG A 147 11.01 -10.11 18.16
CA ARG A 147 10.05 -10.70 17.22
C ARG A 147 10.48 -10.42 15.77
N GLY A 148 9.98 -11.22 14.84
CA GLY A 148 10.15 -10.95 13.41
C GLY A 148 9.59 -9.59 13.02
N ASN A 149 10.14 -8.98 11.98
CA ASN A 149 9.64 -7.72 11.44
C ASN A 149 8.27 -7.91 10.78
N HIS A 150 7.46 -6.87 10.77
CA HIS A 150 6.26 -6.82 9.92
C HIS A 150 6.68 -6.70 8.46
N ALA A 151 6.08 -7.51 7.60
CA ALA A 151 6.33 -7.49 6.17
C ALA A 151 5.22 -6.71 5.44
N PHE A 152 5.61 -5.69 4.69
CA PHE A 152 4.69 -4.86 3.92
C PHE A 152 5.05 -4.88 2.44
N PHE A 153 4.03 -4.80 1.60
CA PHE A 153 4.18 -4.49 0.20
C PHE A 153 2.96 -3.70 -0.27
N ILE A 154 3.21 -2.58 -0.94
CA ILE A 154 2.19 -1.74 -1.55
C ILE A 154 2.45 -1.68 -3.05
N SER A 155 1.40 -1.74 -3.86
CA SER A 155 1.55 -1.78 -5.32
C SER A 155 0.28 -1.40 -6.05
N TYR A 156 0.42 -1.10 -7.33
CA TYR A 156 -0.68 -0.90 -8.24
C TYR A 156 -0.35 -1.51 -9.61
N GLY A 157 -1.37 -1.83 -10.36
CA GLY A 157 -1.26 -2.38 -11.71
C GLY A 157 -2.53 -2.14 -12.53
N PRO A 158 -2.42 -2.20 -13.87
CA PRO A 158 -1.20 -2.14 -14.67
C PRO A 158 -0.41 -0.83 -14.46
N TYR A 159 0.90 -0.83 -14.71
CA TYR A 159 1.75 0.35 -14.49
C TYR A 159 1.27 1.59 -15.26
N THR A 160 0.92 1.42 -16.52
CA THR A 160 0.56 2.54 -17.43
C THR A 160 -0.89 3.00 -17.31
N ASN A 161 -1.79 2.12 -16.91
CA ASN A 161 -3.21 2.43 -16.73
C ASN A 161 -3.77 1.64 -15.54
N PRO A 162 -3.50 2.10 -14.31
CA PRO A 162 -3.85 1.38 -13.10
C PRO A 162 -5.35 1.14 -12.95
N ASP A 163 -5.75 -0.09 -12.65
CA ASP A 163 -7.12 -0.49 -12.36
C ASP A 163 -7.27 -1.17 -10.99
N ILE A 164 -6.15 -1.61 -10.38
CA ILE A 164 -6.14 -2.21 -9.05
C ILE A 164 -4.94 -1.75 -8.22
N CYS A 165 -5.16 -1.52 -6.93
CA CYS A 165 -4.12 -1.36 -5.92
C CYS A 165 -4.13 -2.56 -4.98
N VAL A 166 -2.94 -3.06 -4.63
CA VAL A 166 -2.77 -4.17 -3.70
C VAL A 166 -1.85 -3.75 -2.56
N THR A 167 -2.39 -3.81 -1.34
CA THR A 167 -1.64 -3.55 -0.11
C THR A 167 -1.65 -4.81 0.75
N THR A 168 -0.48 -5.34 1.03
CA THR A 168 -0.31 -6.54 1.86
C THR A 168 0.51 -6.24 3.10
N ASN A 169 0.03 -6.76 4.23
CA ASN A 169 0.73 -6.72 5.50
C ASN A 169 0.68 -8.11 6.13
N ILE A 170 1.85 -8.65 6.45
CA ILE A 170 1.98 -9.90 7.21
C ILE A 170 2.62 -9.54 8.54
N PRO A 171 1.82 -9.49 9.64
CA PRO A 171 2.38 -9.27 10.98
C PRO A 171 3.44 -10.32 11.31
N TYR A 172 4.60 -9.85 11.74
CA TYR A 172 5.77 -10.70 12.03
C TYR A 172 6.18 -11.61 10.86
N GLY A 173 5.95 -11.13 9.63
CA GLY A 173 6.20 -11.87 8.39
C GLY A 173 7.68 -11.94 7.97
N TYR A 174 8.59 -11.48 8.79
CA TYR A 174 10.05 -11.47 8.66
C TYR A 174 10.57 -10.61 7.51
N SER A 175 10.27 -10.97 6.28
CA SER A 175 10.78 -10.31 5.07
C SER A 175 9.65 -9.74 4.22
N SER A 176 9.84 -8.54 3.69
CA SER A 176 8.93 -7.92 2.72
C SER A 176 8.72 -8.76 1.46
N ALA A 177 9.63 -9.68 1.15
CA ALA A 177 9.47 -10.65 0.06
C ALA A 177 8.23 -11.54 0.23
N ASN A 178 7.86 -11.87 1.47
CA ASN A 178 6.65 -12.66 1.76
C ASN A 178 5.39 -11.87 1.43
N ALA A 179 5.33 -10.58 1.80
CA ALA A 179 4.22 -9.70 1.45
C ALA A 179 4.14 -9.46 -0.07
N ALA A 180 5.28 -9.30 -0.74
CA ALA A 180 5.34 -9.18 -2.19
C ALA A 180 4.85 -10.46 -2.91
N SER A 181 5.21 -11.64 -2.41
CA SER A 181 4.74 -12.91 -2.95
C SER A 181 3.23 -13.09 -2.81
N LEU A 182 2.67 -12.66 -1.68
CA LEU A 182 1.22 -12.65 -1.47
C LEU A 182 0.54 -11.70 -2.47
N ALA A 183 1.05 -10.49 -2.64
CA ALA A 183 0.52 -9.53 -3.61
C ALA A 183 0.55 -10.07 -5.04
N LYS A 184 1.62 -10.79 -5.45
CA LYS A 184 1.70 -11.45 -6.75
C LYS A 184 0.54 -12.43 -6.96
N ASN A 185 0.20 -13.23 -5.95
CA ASN A 185 -0.93 -14.16 -6.05
C ASN A 185 -2.26 -13.43 -6.19
N VAL A 186 -2.44 -12.27 -5.52
CA VAL A 186 -3.63 -11.42 -5.70
C VAL A 186 -3.73 -10.95 -7.15
N TYR A 187 -2.65 -10.44 -7.75
CA TYR A 187 -2.64 -10.05 -9.17
C TYR A 187 -2.96 -11.21 -10.10
N ARG A 188 -2.35 -12.37 -9.89
CA ARG A 188 -2.60 -13.56 -10.72
C ARG A 188 -4.05 -14.00 -10.67
N PHE A 189 -4.67 -13.96 -9.51
CA PHE A 189 -6.08 -14.25 -9.34
C PHE A 189 -6.95 -13.19 -10.01
N TYR A 190 -6.70 -11.91 -9.73
CA TYR A 190 -7.51 -10.80 -10.25
C TYR A 190 -7.55 -10.75 -11.78
N TYR A 191 -6.40 -10.98 -12.44
CA TYR A 191 -6.32 -11.01 -13.89
C TYR A 191 -6.64 -12.38 -14.51
N GLY A 192 -7.04 -13.35 -13.72
CA GLY A 192 -7.44 -14.69 -14.22
C GLY A 192 -6.28 -15.54 -14.73
N TYR A 193 -5.03 -15.26 -14.33
CA TYR A 193 -3.87 -16.09 -14.69
C TYR A 193 -3.78 -17.39 -13.90
N THR A 194 -4.48 -17.46 -12.78
CA THR A 194 -4.59 -18.66 -11.95
C THR A 194 -5.87 -18.64 -11.13
N ASP A 195 -6.39 -19.80 -10.78
CA ASP A 195 -7.55 -19.91 -9.91
C ASP A 195 -7.18 -19.90 -8.42
N LEU A 196 -8.21 -19.72 -7.58
CA LEU A 196 -8.02 -19.65 -6.14
C LEU A 196 -7.58 -20.99 -5.54
N GLU A 197 -8.04 -22.11 -6.06
CA GLU A 197 -7.68 -23.46 -5.59
C GLU A 197 -6.18 -23.69 -5.76
N TYR A 198 -5.65 -23.37 -6.94
CA TYR A 198 -4.21 -23.46 -7.19
C TYR A 198 -3.41 -22.58 -6.23
N ILE A 199 -3.86 -21.34 -5.95
CA ILE A 199 -3.18 -20.44 -5.02
C ILE A 199 -3.19 -21.01 -3.60
N MET A 200 -4.31 -21.55 -3.15
CA MET A 200 -4.43 -22.14 -1.81
C MET A 200 -3.50 -23.34 -1.61
N ASP A 201 -3.32 -24.15 -2.65
CA ASP A 201 -2.49 -25.35 -2.60
C ASP A 201 -0.98 -25.06 -2.78
N HIS A 202 -0.64 -24.03 -3.57
CA HIS A 202 0.74 -23.80 -4.01
C HIS A 202 1.27 -22.40 -3.70
N GLY A 203 0.43 -21.48 -3.23
CA GLY A 203 0.78 -20.07 -3.06
C GLY A 203 1.68 -19.75 -1.88
N ALA A 204 1.77 -20.66 -0.90
CA ALA A 204 2.69 -20.54 0.22
C ALA A 204 3.91 -21.44 -0.01
N LEU A 205 4.98 -20.88 -0.52
CA LEU A 205 6.28 -21.56 -0.47
C LEU A 205 6.71 -21.64 1.01
N GLY A 206 6.89 -22.86 1.51
CA GLY A 206 7.41 -23.08 2.86
C GLY A 206 8.74 -22.34 3.02
N VAL A 207 8.81 -21.43 3.97
CA VAL A 207 10.03 -20.70 4.30
C VAL A 207 10.96 -21.68 5.01
N SER A 208 11.88 -22.29 4.26
CA SER A 208 13.00 -23.00 4.84
C SER A 208 14.10 -21.99 5.18
N GLY A 209 14.27 -21.68 6.45
CA GLY A 209 15.34 -20.83 6.94
C GLY A 209 14.88 -19.40 7.29
N VAL A 210 14.54 -19.22 8.55
CA VAL A 210 14.30 -17.91 9.16
C VAL A 210 15.66 -17.26 9.39
N THR A 211 16.05 -16.30 8.57
CA THR A 211 17.06 -15.31 8.96
C THR A 211 16.33 -14.13 9.59
N ILE A 212 16.59 -13.91 10.88
CA ILE A 212 16.19 -12.69 11.58
C ILE A 212 17.16 -11.60 11.09
N GLY A 213 16.66 -10.70 10.24
CA GLY A 213 17.39 -9.52 9.77
C GLY A 213 17.70 -9.55 8.28
N ASP A 214 17.04 -8.65 7.58
CA ASP A 214 17.55 -7.94 6.41
C ASP A 214 17.92 -6.53 6.83
#